data_f7cc3af02c5c4a71b694af5a23b3ee34
#
_entry.id   f7cc3af02c5c4a71b694af5a23b3ee34
#
_cell.length_a   1.000
_cell.length_b   1.000
_cell.length_c   1.000
_cell.angle_alpha   90.00
_cell.angle_beta   90.00
_cell.angle_gamma   90.00
#
_symmetry.space_group_name_H-M   'P 1'
#
loop_
_entity.id
_entity.type
_entity.pdbx_description
1 polymer ?
#
loop_
_entity_poly.entity_id
_entity_poly.type
_entity_poly.pdbx_seq_one_letter_code
_entity_poly.pdbx_strand_id
1 'polypeptide(L)'
;MKKNLLYLSCALMCMLGFLSSCKDDEKEIPPVVEDVVAQYTGDKVKVTLGGEAVSGDAQIDLVQQDDKSLTIKLLNIIPDVKEFSIPNAEFEATTRSAYISKLSGKASNAVVGYDVTFEGVVDEGVLTASITATEIKGDSINAKKAGLTGKTFKGKMTINVSNIPTPIEMEQRVYTSVVSKDTSAIKLKINDFAFQGLKLGDISLDTVAVRHRGEQDGKPIYGFKTKSQEMTLEAVGKVLIDANGTIIGEKMELSLNVNAVTAGLTVGVDFSGNIVEESTDTKATITVTGDAVAEGVTVSRNTYTFKVWESTPDDQLVFIPKIEIP
;
A
#
# COMPACT_ATOMS: atom_id res chain seq x y z
N MET A 1 -28.15 -14.84 -55.64
CA MET A 1 -29.28 -13.92 -55.37
C MET A 1 -30.38 -14.48 -54.43
N LYS A 2 -30.18 -15.51 -53.62
CA LYS A 2 -31.23 -16.06 -52.75
C LYS A 2 -30.97 -15.86 -51.23
N LYS A 3 -29.86 -15.31 -50.82
CA LYS A 3 -29.58 -15.07 -49.38
C LYS A 3 -29.97 -13.70 -48.86
N ASN A 4 -30.14 -12.70 -49.70
CA ASN A 4 -30.50 -11.33 -49.28
C ASN A 4 -32.04 -11.12 -49.10
N LEU A 5 -32.87 -12.07 -49.57
CA LEU A 5 -34.30 -11.97 -49.44
C LEU A 5 -34.79 -12.44 -48.05
N LEU A 6 -34.00 -13.29 -47.37
CA LEU A 6 -34.37 -13.85 -46.08
C LEU A 6 -34.18 -12.82 -44.95
N TYR A 7 -33.18 -11.92 -45.09
CA TYR A 7 -32.92 -10.88 -44.06
C TYR A 7 -33.93 -9.73 -44.14
N LEU A 8 -34.50 -9.47 -45.33
CA LEU A 8 -35.49 -8.43 -45.49
C LEU A 8 -36.86 -8.83 -44.91
N SER A 9 -37.17 -10.14 -44.88
CA SER A 9 -38.42 -10.65 -44.32
C SER A 9 -38.41 -10.70 -42.79
N CYS A 10 -37.25 -10.93 -42.16
CA CYS A 10 -37.10 -10.88 -40.70
C CYS A 10 -37.15 -9.45 -40.15
N ALA A 11 -36.63 -8.46 -40.89
CA ALA A 11 -36.69 -7.04 -40.48
C ALA A 11 -38.11 -6.47 -40.56
N LEU A 12 -38.93 -6.98 -41.44
CA LEU A 12 -40.32 -6.48 -41.60
C LEU A 12 -41.29 -7.09 -40.58
N MET A 13 -41.01 -8.29 -40.05
CA MET A 13 -41.82 -8.93 -39.00
C MET A 13 -41.56 -8.35 -37.60
N CYS A 14 -40.42 -7.73 -37.36
CA CYS A 14 -40.14 -7.06 -36.08
C CYS A 14 -40.80 -5.70 -35.90
N MET A 15 -41.37 -5.10 -37.00
CA MET A 15 -41.97 -3.78 -36.90
C MET A 15 -43.50 -3.79 -36.67
N LEU A 16 -44.16 -4.95 -36.60
CA LEU A 16 -45.62 -5.05 -36.42
C LEU A 16 -46.05 -5.59 -35.05
N GLY A 17 -45.13 -5.72 -34.10
CA GLY A 17 -45.39 -6.25 -32.75
C GLY A 17 -45.61 -5.20 -31.64
N PHE A 18 -45.56 -3.91 -31.91
CA PHE A 18 -45.61 -2.89 -30.86
C PHE A 18 -46.83 -2.01 -30.87
N LEU A 19 -48.00 -2.56 -31.17
CA LEU A 19 -49.27 -1.85 -30.93
C LEU A 19 -50.28 -2.79 -30.31
N SER A 20 -50.11 -3.14 -29.06
CA SER A 20 -51.22 -3.59 -28.24
C SER A 20 -50.92 -3.57 -26.75
N SER A 21 -51.74 -2.82 -26.10
CA SER A 21 -52.12 -2.91 -24.71
C SER A 21 -51.47 -1.96 -23.72
N CYS A 22 -52.23 -0.92 -23.50
CA CYS A 22 -52.26 -0.09 -22.31
C CYS A 22 -52.66 -0.89 -21.07
N LYS A 23 -52.17 -0.36 -19.96
CA LYS A 23 -52.61 -0.55 -18.56
C LYS A 23 -51.98 -1.77 -17.86
N ASP A 24 -51.08 -1.53 -17.02
CA ASP A 24 -51.17 -1.35 -15.57
C ASP A 24 -49.77 -1.42 -14.98
N ASP A 25 -49.53 -0.58 -14.01
CA ASP A 25 -48.30 -0.51 -13.19
C ASP A 25 -47.01 -0.26 -13.98
N GLU A 26 -46.79 0.98 -14.38
CA GLU A 26 -45.48 1.52 -14.57
C GLU A 26 -44.71 1.36 -13.23
N LYS A 27 -44.09 0.20 -13.05
CA LYS A 27 -42.85 0.18 -12.29
C LYS A 27 -41.93 1.10 -13.06
N GLU A 28 -41.72 2.32 -12.55
CA GLU A 28 -40.64 3.17 -13.00
C GLU A 28 -39.37 2.30 -13.02
N ILE A 29 -38.96 1.93 -14.22
CA ILE A 29 -37.63 1.35 -14.43
C ILE A 29 -36.70 2.48 -14.01
N PRO A 30 -35.92 2.34 -12.93
CA PRO A 30 -35.02 3.39 -12.54
C PRO A 30 -34.14 3.71 -13.76
N PRO A 31 -33.89 4.99 -14.04
CA PRO A 31 -33.09 5.38 -15.19
C PRO A 31 -31.75 4.64 -15.13
N VAL A 32 -31.44 3.95 -16.22
CA VAL A 32 -30.13 3.28 -16.36
C VAL A 32 -29.07 4.36 -16.24
N VAL A 33 -28.26 4.27 -15.21
CA VAL A 33 -27.24 5.28 -14.86
C VAL A 33 -25.95 5.05 -15.69
N GLU A 34 -26.06 4.41 -16.85
CA GLU A 34 -24.92 4.07 -17.71
C GLU A 34 -24.02 5.27 -18.04
N ASP A 35 -24.61 6.46 -18.18
CA ASP A 35 -23.86 7.68 -18.49
C ASP A 35 -23.16 8.32 -17.27
N VAL A 36 -23.42 7.82 -16.07
CA VAL A 36 -22.85 8.37 -14.83
C VAL A 36 -21.75 7.48 -14.27
N VAL A 37 -21.73 6.21 -14.64
CA VAL A 37 -20.64 5.29 -14.36
C VAL A 37 -19.44 5.71 -15.21
N ALA A 38 -18.58 6.53 -14.64
CA ALA A 38 -17.52 7.18 -15.37
C ALA A 38 -16.31 7.46 -14.48
N GLN A 39 -15.22 7.73 -15.13
CA GLN A 39 -14.01 8.25 -14.55
C GLN A 39 -14.01 9.78 -14.64
N TYR A 40 -13.94 10.44 -13.50
CA TYR A 40 -13.93 11.90 -13.40
C TYR A 40 -12.52 12.39 -13.11
N THR A 41 -11.95 13.15 -14.04
CA THR A 41 -10.59 13.71 -13.95
C THR A 41 -10.55 15.12 -14.51
N GLY A 42 -9.56 15.90 -14.14
CA GLY A 42 -9.33 17.26 -14.66
C GLY A 42 -10.54 18.16 -14.48
N ASP A 43 -11.00 18.78 -15.57
CA ASP A 43 -12.13 19.73 -15.52
C ASP A 43 -13.50 19.10 -15.21
N LYS A 44 -13.58 17.76 -15.29
CA LYS A 44 -14.81 17.01 -14.98
C LYS A 44 -14.96 16.66 -13.50
N VAL A 45 -14.01 17.03 -12.66
CA VAL A 45 -14.06 16.77 -11.22
C VAL A 45 -13.72 18.02 -10.42
N LYS A 46 -14.56 18.34 -9.44
CA LYS A 46 -14.33 19.38 -8.45
C LYS A 46 -14.41 18.76 -7.06
N VAL A 47 -13.30 18.67 -6.36
CA VAL A 47 -13.21 17.97 -5.08
C VAL A 47 -12.75 18.91 -3.99
N THR A 48 -13.39 18.80 -2.83
CA THR A 48 -12.87 19.38 -1.58
C THR A 48 -12.59 18.27 -0.57
N LEU A 49 -11.47 18.38 0.14
CA LEU A 49 -11.11 17.52 1.25
C LEU A 49 -11.06 18.37 2.53
N GLY A 50 -11.95 18.05 3.49
CA GLY A 50 -12.05 18.86 4.71
C GLY A 50 -12.43 20.33 4.47
N GLY A 51 -13.07 20.64 3.33
CA GLY A 51 -13.44 21.99 2.92
C GLY A 51 -12.43 22.72 2.05
N GLU A 52 -11.22 22.18 1.87
CA GLU A 52 -10.19 22.76 1.00
C GLU A 52 -10.18 22.09 -0.38
N ALA A 53 -9.99 22.88 -1.44
CA ALA A 53 -9.97 22.35 -2.80
C ALA A 53 -8.76 21.42 -3.01
N VAL A 54 -8.99 20.25 -3.58
CA VAL A 54 -7.94 19.32 -4.00
C VAL A 54 -7.53 19.70 -5.42
N SER A 55 -6.24 19.90 -5.61
CA SER A 55 -5.62 20.22 -6.91
C SER A 55 -4.70 19.09 -7.37
N GLY A 56 -4.43 19.01 -8.67
CA GLY A 56 -3.52 18.03 -9.26
C GLY A 56 -4.24 16.84 -9.89
N ASP A 57 -3.66 15.64 -9.75
CA ASP A 57 -4.13 14.40 -10.42
C ASP A 57 -5.26 13.71 -9.67
N ALA A 58 -6.16 14.47 -9.02
CA ALA A 58 -7.32 13.92 -8.34
C ALA A 58 -8.25 13.24 -9.36
N GLN A 59 -8.66 12.01 -9.03
CA GLN A 59 -9.56 11.23 -9.85
C GLN A 59 -10.61 10.55 -8.99
N ILE A 60 -11.84 10.52 -9.48
CA ILE A 60 -12.93 9.76 -8.86
C ILE A 60 -13.54 8.84 -9.91
N ASP A 61 -13.57 7.55 -9.61
CA ASP A 61 -14.25 6.55 -10.43
C ASP A 61 -15.54 6.14 -9.74
N LEU A 62 -16.64 6.24 -10.46
CA LEU A 62 -17.94 5.73 -10.05
C LEU A 62 -18.17 4.41 -10.80
N VAL A 63 -18.31 3.31 -10.05
CA VAL A 63 -18.53 1.97 -10.59
C VAL A 63 -19.85 1.44 -10.04
N GLN A 64 -20.82 1.24 -10.90
CA GLN A 64 -22.12 0.70 -10.49
C GLN A 64 -21.95 -0.76 -9.99
N GLN A 65 -22.57 -1.08 -8.87
CA GLN A 65 -22.62 -2.43 -8.32
C GLN A 65 -23.97 -3.08 -8.56
N ASP A 66 -25.05 -2.32 -8.38
CA ASP A 66 -26.44 -2.73 -8.59
C ASP A 66 -27.30 -1.51 -8.95
N ASP A 67 -28.61 -1.68 -9.05
CA ASP A 67 -29.54 -0.62 -9.45
C ASP A 67 -29.60 0.56 -8.47
N LYS A 68 -29.03 0.44 -7.28
CA LYS A 68 -29.16 1.43 -6.19
C LYS A 68 -27.84 1.82 -5.54
N SER A 69 -26.75 1.12 -5.85
CA SER A 69 -25.47 1.36 -5.21
C SER A 69 -24.30 1.44 -6.18
N LEU A 70 -23.33 2.26 -5.81
CA LEU A 70 -22.08 2.46 -6.52
C LEU A 70 -20.90 2.13 -5.60
N THR A 71 -19.78 1.74 -6.19
CA THR A 71 -18.47 1.86 -5.55
C THR A 71 -17.83 3.17 -6.01
N ILE A 72 -17.45 4.02 -5.06
CA ILE A 72 -16.68 5.23 -5.32
C ILE A 72 -15.22 4.92 -5.06
N LYS A 73 -14.36 5.10 -6.05
CA LYS A 73 -12.92 5.00 -5.88
C LYS A 73 -12.31 6.40 -5.92
N LEU A 74 -11.60 6.74 -4.87
CA LEU A 74 -10.89 8.00 -4.69
C LEU A 74 -9.41 7.76 -4.99
N LEU A 75 -8.84 8.40 -6.00
CA LEU A 75 -7.45 8.25 -6.37
C LEU A 75 -6.73 9.58 -6.22
N ASN A 76 -5.59 9.57 -5.53
CA ASN A 76 -4.75 10.74 -5.26
C ASN A 76 -5.48 11.92 -4.58
N ILE A 77 -6.48 11.63 -3.73
CA ILE A 77 -7.29 12.65 -3.03
C ILE A 77 -6.90 12.74 -1.56
N ILE A 78 -6.75 11.60 -0.90
CA ILE A 78 -6.37 11.55 0.52
C ILE A 78 -4.84 11.53 0.61
N PRO A 79 -4.20 12.41 1.39
CA PRO A 79 -2.75 12.43 1.53
C PRO A 79 -2.17 11.07 1.91
N ASP A 80 -1.08 10.67 1.26
CA ASP A 80 -0.38 9.39 1.46
C ASP A 80 -1.21 8.13 1.09
N VAL A 81 -2.37 8.30 0.45
CA VAL A 81 -3.24 7.21 0.01
C VAL A 81 -3.42 7.27 -1.51
N LYS A 82 -2.95 6.24 -2.21
CA LYS A 82 -3.07 6.16 -3.68
C LYS A 82 -4.52 5.92 -4.12
N GLU A 83 -5.19 5.00 -3.44
CA GLU A 83 -6.57 4.62 -3.73
C GLU A 83 -7.33 4.36 -2.43
N PHE A 84 -8.56 4.88 -2.34
CA PHE A 84 -9.50 4.57 -1.28
C PHE A 84 -10.85 4.24 -1.89
N SER A 85 -11.43 3.09 -1.54
CA SER A 85 -12.72 2.63 -2.07
C SER A 85 -13.83 2.77 -1.03
N ILE A 86 -14.97 3.32 -1.46
CA ILE A 86 -16.20 3.43 -0.69
C ILE A 86 -17.23 2.53 -1.38
N PRO A 87 -17.44 1.30 -0.90
CA PRO A 87 -18.45 0.39 -1.45
C PRO A 87 -19.86 0.81 -1.00
N ASN A 88 -20.86 0.38 -1.75
CA ASN A 88 -22.28 0.57 -1.44
C ASN A 88 -22.68 2.05 -1.20
N ALA A 89 -22.07 2.96 -1.94
CA ALA A 89 -22.48 4.35 -1.93
C ALA A 89 -23.88 4.50 -2.54
N GLU A 90 -24.71 5.28 -1.89
CA GLU A 90 -26.10 5.54 -2.31
C GLU A 90 -26.15 6.68 -3.31
N PHE A 91 -27.06 6.61 -4.27
CA PHE A 91 -27.29 7.68 -5.21
C PHE A 91 -28.78 7.89 -5.53
N GLU A 92 -29.12 9.12 -5.87
CA GLU A 92 -30.44 9.52 -6.36
C GLU A 92 -30.27 10.05 -7.80
N ALA A 93 -30.76 9.29 -8.77
CA ALA A 93 -30.74 9.69 -10.18
C ALA A 93 -32.00 10.45 -10.55
N THR A 94 -31.92 11.32 -11.55
CA THR A 94 -33.07 11.98 -12.16
C THR A 94 -33.35 11.40 -13.55
N THR A 95 -34.45 11.81 -14.18
CA THR A 95 -34.77 11.43 -15.55
C THR A 95 -33.80 11.99 -16.61
N ARG A 96 -32.87 12.85 -16.22
CA ARG A 96 -31.77 13.31 -17.08
C ARG A 96 -30.61 12.33 -16.92
N SER A 97 -30.19 11.69 -17.98
CA SER A 97 -29.19 10.62 -18.00
C SER A 97 -27.83 11.00 -17.46
N ALA A 98 -27.48 12.27 -17.39
CA ALA A 98 -26.18 12.74 -16.90
C ALA A 98 -26.23 13.47 -15.55
N TYR A 99 -27.33 13.29 -14.79
CA TYR A 99 -27.54 14.00 -13.52
C TYR A 99 -27.79 13.05 -12.36
N ILE A 100 -26.99 13.13 -11.31
CA ILE A 100 -27.25 12.54 -10.00
C ILE A 100 -27.44 13.68 -8.99
N SER A 101 -28.64 13.80 -8.45
CA SER A 101 -28.99 14.86 -7.49
C SER A 101 -28.31 14.69 -6.14
N LYS A 102 -27.94 13.46 -5.81
CA LYS A 102 -27.24 13.15 -4.56
C LYS A 102 -26.40 11.89 -4.74
N LEU A 103 -25.20 11.96 -4.25
CA LEU A 103 -24.29 10.83 -4.16
C LEU A 103 -23.64 10.87 -2.78
N SER A 104 -23.78 9.81 -2.00
CA SER A 104 -23.24 9.76 -0.65
C SER A 104 -22.71 8.39 -0.29
N GLY A 105 -21.66 8.35 0.51
CA GLY A 105 -21.06 7.11 0.98
C GLY A 105 -20.17 7.30 2.18
N LYS A 106 -20.00 6.22 2.94
CA LYS A 106 -19.08 6.17 4.08
C LYS A 106 -18.32 4.84 4.05
N ALA A 107 -17.06 4.90 4.33
CA ALA A 107 -16.26 3.70 4.52
C ALA A 107 -15.20 3.92 5.60
N SER A 108 -14.94 2.86 6.36
CA SER A 108 -13.83 2.76 7.29
C SER A 108 -12.86 1.72 6.77
N ASN A 109 -11.61 2.08 6.64
CA ASN A 109 -10.58 1.15 6.21
C ASN A 109 -9.37 1.23 7.15
N ALA A 110 -9.33 0.32 8.11
CA ALA A 110 -8.25 0.25 9.11
C ALA A 110 -6.88 -0.08 8.48
N VAL A 111 -6.85 -0.76 7.34
CA VAL A 111 -5.61 -1.07 6.61
C VAL A 111 -5.01 0.21 6.04
N VAL A 112 -5.83 0.98 5.33
CA VAL A 112 -5.43 2.30 4.80
C VAL A 112 -5.29 3.32 5.93
N GLY A 113 -6.08 3.18 7.00
CA GLY A 113 -6.01 3.99 8.21
C GLY A 113 -6.88 5.24 8.18
N TYR A 114 -7.99 5.22 7.44
CA TYR A 114 -8.91 6.34 7.36
C TYR A 114 -10.38 5.91 7.43
N ASP A 115 -11.17 6.75 8.11
CA ASP A 115 -12.61 6.82 7.99
C ASP A 115 -12.95 7.92 6.99
N VAL A 116 -13.71 7.59 5.94
CA VAL A 116 -14.02 8.53 4.87
C VAL A 116 -15.53 8.68 4.72
N THR A 117 -15.98 9.94 4.65
CA THR A 117 -17.34 10.31 4.26
C THR A 117 -17.26 11.07 2.95
N PHE A 118 -18.14 10.73 2.04
CA PHE A 118 -18.24 11.31 0.71
C PHE A 118 -19.67 11.84 0.49
N GLU A 119 -19.76 13.05 -0.04
CA GLU A 119 -21.00 13.64 -0.53
C GLU A 119 -20.72 14.30 -1.88
N GLY A 120 -21.62 14.11 -2.85
CA GLY A 120 -21.40 14.64 -4.19
C GLY A 120 -22.65 14.77 -5.03
N VAL A 121 -22.48 15.44 -6.16
CA VAL A 121 -23.49 15.66 -7.19
C VAL A 121 -22.81 15.54 -8.55
N VAL A 122 -23.43 14.87 -9.49
CA VAL A 122 -23.04 14.90 -10.91
C VAL A 122 -24.05 15.77 -11.65
N ASP A 123 -23.58 16.81 -12.31
CA ASP A 123 -24.39 17.70 -13.13
C ASP A 123 -23.66 17.96 -14.46
N GLU A 124 -24.35 17.71 -15.57
CA GLU A 124 -23.83 17.88 -16.94
C GLU A 124 -22.45 17.21 -17.15
N GLY A 125 -22.23 16.04 -16.55
CA GLY A 125 -20.99 15.28 -16.66
C GLY A 125 -19.82 15.80 -15.82
N VAL A 126 -20.09 16.74 -14.89
CA VAL A 126 -19.13 17.24 -13.92
C VAL A 126 -19.50 16.74 -12.53
N LEU A 127 -18.60 16.03 -11.87
CA LEU A 127 -18.75 15.61 -10.49
C LEU A 127 -18.21 16.70 -9.55
N THR A 128 -19.08 17.19 -8.67
CA THR A 128 -18.68 18.05 -7.55
C THR A 128 -18.81 17.26 -6.25
N ALA A 129 -17.73 17.11 -5.52
CA ALA A 129 -17.67 16.27 -4.33
C ALA A 129 -17.03 16.96 -3.13
N SER A 130 -17.57 16.66 -1.95
CA SER A 130 -17.03 17.02 -0.65
C SER A 130 -16.63 15.74 0.10
N ILE A 131 -15.38 15.66 0.52
CA ILE A 131 -14.81 14.49 1.18
C ILE A 131 -14.29 14.90 2.55
N THR A 132 -14.63 14.09 3.56
CA THR A 132 -14.03 14.19 4.88
C THR A 132 -13.28 12.89 5.16
N ALA A 133 -11.97 12.98 5.39
CA ALA A 133 -11.13 11.86 5.76
C ALA A 133 -10.57 12.07 7.17
N THR A 134 -10.86 11.12 8.06
CA THR A 134 -10.40 11.13 9.44
C THR A 134 -9.44 9.98 9.67
N GLU A 135 -8.22 10.27 10.15
CA GLU A 135 -7.22 9.24 10.42
C GLU A 135 -7.65 8.32 11.57
N ILE A 136 -7.63 7.00 11.34
CA ILE A 136 -7.82 5.98 12.36
C ILE A 136 -6.51 5.88 13.16
N LYS A 137 -6.46 6.55 14.30
CA LYS A 137 -5.23 6.61 15.13
C LYS A 137 -4.83 5.24 15.69
N GLY A 138 -5.80 4.41 16.04
CA GLY A 138 -5.57 3.12 16.69
C GLY A 138 -4.98 3.23 18.10
N ASP A 139 -4.84 2.08 18.76
CA ASP A 139 -4.35 1.97 20.13
C ASP A 139 -2.82 1.78 20.18
N SER A 140 -2.19 2.38 21.19
CA SER A 140 -0.77 2.16 21.46
C SER A 140 -0.52 0.73 21.94
N ILE A 141 0.52 0.09 21.43
CA ILE A 141 0.86 -1.30 21.74
C ILE A 141 2.30 -1.44 22.19
N ASN A 142 2.62 -2.59 22.76
CA ASN A 142 4.02 -3.01 22.93
C ASN A 142 4.43 -3.84 21.71
N ALA A 143 5.24 -3.26 20.81
CA ALA A 143 5.64 -3.86 19.56
C ALA A 143 6.38 -5.21 19.72
N LYS A 144 7.19 -5.36 20.78
CA LYS A 144 7.87 -6.63 21.09
C LYS A 144 6.89 -7.71 21.53
N LYS A 145 5.92 -7.39 22.40
CA LYS A 145 4.88 -8.33 22.83
C LYS A 145 3.95 -8.71 21.69
N ALA A 146 3.71 -7.80 20.76
CA ALA A 146 2.92 -8.03 19.56
C ALA A 146 3.68 -8.84 18.49
N GLY A 147 4.96 -9.18 18.71
CA GLY A 147 5.74 -9.99 17.78
C GLY A 147 6.18 -9.25 16.51
N LEU A 148 6.24 -7.91 16.56
CA LEU A 148 6.56 -7.07 15.40
C LEU A 148 8.05 -6.75 15.25
N THR A 149 8.88 -7.16 16.22
CA THR A 149 10.31 -6.90 16.22
C THR A 149 11.11 -8.16 15.96
N GLY A 150 12.30 -8.03 15.41
CA GLY A 150 13.16 -9.16 15.03
C GLY A 150 12.58 -9.96 13.86
N LYS A 151 11.92 -9.28 12.94
CA LYS A 151 11.33 -9.88 11.75
C LYS A 151 12.02 -9.40 10.50
N THR A 152 12.14 -10.29 9.52
CA THR A 152 12.61 -9.98 8.17
C THR A 152 11.45 -10.21 7.21
N PHE A 153 11.11 -9.17 6.46
CA PHE A 153 10.11 -9.23 5.40
C PHE A 153 10.84 -9.22 4.07
N LYS A 154 10.53 -10.15 3.19
CA LYS A 154 11.07 -10.25 1.84
C LYS A 154 9.96 -10.08 0.82
N GLY A 155 10.17 -9.25 -0.18
CA GLY A 155 9.15 -9.01 -1.17
C GLY A 155 9.54 -8.04 -2.27
N LYS A 156 8.54 -7.65 -3.02
CA LYS A 156 8.66 -6.73 -4.16
C LYS A 156 8.74 -5.29 -3.65
N MET A 157 9.70 -4.57 -4.16
CA MET A 157 9.86 -3.14 -3.97
C MET A 157 9.72 -2.43 -5.32
N THR A 158 8.89 -1.40 -5.37
CA THR A 158 8.66 -0.55 -6.55
C THR A 158 9.15 0.85 -6.24
N ILE A 159 10.03 1.38 -7.05
CA ILE A 159 10.66 2.70 -6.86
C ILE A 159 10.17 3.63 -7.97
N ASN A 160 9.55 4.73 -7.56
CA ASN A 160 9.05 5.79 -8.43
C ASN A 160 9.92 7.04 -8.25
N VAL A 161 10.64 7.44 -9.26
CA VAL A 161 11.50 8.63 -9.24
C VAL A 161 10.82 9.74 -10.03
N SER A 162 10.74 10.95 -9.48
CA SER A 162 9.97 12.07 -10.06
C SER A 162 10.29 12.39 -11.54
N ASN A 163 11.50 12.06 -12.00
CA ASN A 163 11.95 12.36 -13.36
C ASN A 163 12.09 11.10 -14.26
N ILE A 164 11.67 9.94 -13.76
CA ILE A 164 11.75 8.67 -14.50
C ILE A 164 10.34 8.13 -14.70
N PRO A 165 9.83 8.05 -15.95
CA PRO A 165 8.44 7.69 -16.21
C PRO A 165 8.11 6.21 -15.91
N THR A 166 9.13 5.34 -15.88
CA THR A 166 8.91 3.91 -15.66
C THR A 166 9.36 3.54 -14.26
N PRO A 167 8.46 2.97 -13.43
CA PRO A 167 8.82 2.45 -12.11
C PRO A 167 9.90 1.38 -12.21
N ILE A 168 10.78 1.35 -11.22
CA ILE A 168 11.83 0.34 -11.10
C ILE A 168 11.37 -0.69 -10.09
N GLU A 169 11.38 -1.95 -10.48
CA GLU A 169 10.97 -3.07 -9.63
C GLU A 169 12.17 -3.91 -9.23
N MET A 170 12.22 -4.29 -7.96
CA MET A 170 13.26 -5.16 -7.43
C MET A 170 12.75 -6.00 -6.27
N GLU A 171 13.45 -7.07 -5.93
CA GLU A 171 13.23 -7.81 -4.70
C GLU A 171 14.10 -7.21 -3.60
N GLN A 172 13.52 -6.98 -2.41
CA GLN A 172 14.23 -6.39 -1.28
C GLN A 172 13.79 -7.00 0.05
N ARG A 173 14.59 -6.78 1.10
CA ARG A 173 14.29 -7.15 2.47
C ARG A 173 14.12 -5.91 3.33
N VAL A 174 13.10 -5.96 4.21
CA VAL A 174 12.86 -4.95 5.24
C VAL A 174 12.96 -5.63 6.60
N TYR A 175 13.75 -5.08 7.47
CA TYR A 175 14.00 -5.60 8.81
C TYR A 175 13.30 -4.76 9.86
N THR A 176 12.78 -5.42 10.89
CA THR A 176 12.23 -4.75 12.06
C THR A 176 13.03 -5.11 13.29
N SER A 177 13.33 -4.13 14.12
CA SER A 177 14.03 -4.37 15.39
C SER A 177 13.46 -3.56 16.55
N VAL A 178 13.94 -3.83 17.75
CA VAL A 178 13.47 -3.19 18.99
C VAL A 178 13.98 -1.76 19.08
N VAL A 179 13.15 -0.84 19.54
CA VAL A 179 13.56 0.48 20.01
C VAL A 179 13.76 0.41 21.53
N SER A 180 14.97 0.64 22.00
CA SER A 180 15.33 0.43 23.40
C SER A 180 14.59 1.34 24.39
N LYS A 181 14.20 2.53 23.96
CA LYS A 181 13.54 3.56 24.79
C LYS A 181 12.04 3.67 24.58
N ASP A 182 11.50 3.08 23.51
CA ASP A 182 10.09 3.16 23.18
C ASP A 182 9.54 1.80 22.76
N THR A 183 8.82 1.16 23.66
CA THR A 183 8.22 -0.16 23.42
C THR A 183 7.04 -0.12 22.44
N SER A 184 6.50 1.05 22.12
CA SER A 184 5.40 1.24 21.16
C SER A 184 5.90 1.52 19.73
N ALA A 185 7.20 1.48 19.51
CA ALA A 185 7.82 1.73 18.23
C ALA A 185 8.69 0.55 17.77
N ILE A 186 8.93 0.50 16.48
CA ILE A 186 9.90 -0.37 15.83
C ILE A 186 10.97 0.46 15.13
N LYS A 187 12.14 -0.11 14.95
CA LYS A 187 13.14 0.37 14.01
C LYS A 187 12.92 -0.37 12.69
N LEU A 188 12.89 0.36 11.58
CA LEU A 188 12.84 -0.23 10.23
C LEU A 188 14.19 -0.04 9.56
N LYS A 189 14.70 -1.07 8.91
CA LYS A 189 15.95 -1.01 8.16
C LYS A 189 15.82 -1.69 6.80
N ILE A 190 16.42 -1.08 5.78
CA ILE A 190 16.62 -1.63 4.45
C ILE A 190 18.12 -1.55 4.18
N ASN A 191 18.77 -2.69 4.02
CA ASN A 191 20.22 -2.74 3.77
C ASN A 191 20.53 -2.63 2.28
N ASP A 192 21.69 -2.07 1.97
CA ASP A 192 22.26 -2.02 0.62
C ASP A 192 21.26 -1.50 -0.42
N PHE A 193 20.48 -0.48 -0.04
CA PHE A 193 19.50 0.08 -0.95
C PHE A 193 20.20 0.70 -2.16
N ALA A 194 19.92 0.15 -3.32
CA ALA A 194 20.52 0.58 -4.58
C ALA A 194 19.51 0.44 -5.72
N PHE A 195 19.56 1.32 -6.69
CA PHE A 195 18.80 1.18 -7.94
C PHE A 195 19.58 1.72 -9.13
N GLN A 196 19.43 1.07 -10.28
CA GLN A 196 20.13 1.43 -11.54
C GLN A 196 21.65 1.61 -11.38
N GLY A 197 22.29 0.82 -10.51
CA GLY A 197 23.72 0.92 -10.23
C GLY A 197 24.13 2.04 -9.28
N LEU A 198 23.19 2.90 -8.85
CA LEU A 198 23.43 3.91 -7.83
C LEU A 198 23.22 3.29 -6.45
N LYS A 199 24.28 3.17 -5.68
CA LYS A 199 24.22 2.73 -4.29
C LYS A 199 23.83 3.91 -3.42
N LEU A 200 22.69 3.79 -2.74
CA LEU A 200 22.20 4.79 -1.81
C LEU A 200 22.64 4.48 -0.37
N GLY A 201 23.01 3.23 -0.10
CA GLY A 201 23.39 2.75 1.23
C GLY A 201 22.20 2.23 2.04
N ASP A 202 22.37 2.20 3.36
CA ASP A 202 21.34 1.71 4.26
C ASP A 202 20.31 2.79 4.59
N ILE A 203 19.02 2.44 4.53
CA ILE A 203 17.93 3.26 5.07
C ILE A 203 17.60 2.73 6.46
N SER A 204 17.70 3.57 7.49
CA SER A 204 17.38 3.22 8.87
C SER A 204 16.46 4.26 9.49
N LEU A 205 15.23 3.85 9.80
CA LEU A 205 14.26 4.65 10.52
C LEU A 205 14.22 4.20 11.97
N ASP A 206 14.81 5.00 12.87
CA ASP A 206 15.11 4.58 14.23
C ASP A 206 13.91 4.49 15.16
N THR A 207 12.86 5.25 14.89
CA THR A 207 11.65 5.25 15.72
C THR A 207 10.41 5.40 14.86
N VAL A 208 9.73 4.30 14.61
CA VAL A 208 8.49 4.24 13.85
C VAL A 208 7.39 3.78 14.78
N ALA A 209 6.51 4.69 15.17
CA ALA A 209 5.42 4.40 16.08
C ALA A 209 4.44 3.41 15.43
N VAL A 210 4.05 2.38 16.19
CA VAL A 210 3.11 1.34 15.73
C VAL A 210 1.84 1.39 16.56
N ARG A 211 0.69 1.22 15.90
CA ARG A 211 -0.62 1.24 16.52
C ARG A 211 -1.49 0.09 16.03
N HIS A 212 -2.28 -0.46 16.94
CA HIS A 212 -3.30 -1.45 16.60
C HIS A 212 -4.54 -0.71 16.07
N ARG A 213 -4.92 -0.93 14.81
CA ARG A 213 -6.02 -0.23 14.14
C ARG A 213 -7.30 -1.07 14.02
N GLY A 214 -7.29 -2.32 14.47
CA GLY A 214 -8.41 -3.25 14.34
C GLY A 214 -7.95 -4.61 13.83
N GLU A 215 -8.87 -5.36 13.25
CA GLU A 215 -8.62 -6.71 12.73
C GLU A 215 -9.17 -6.86 11.32
N GLN A 216 -8.52 -7.70 10.53
CA GLN A 216 -8.99 -8.17 9.23
C GLN A 216 -8.83 -9.69 9.18
N ASP A 217 -9.93 -10.40 8.91
CA ASP A 217 -9.96 -11.87 8.85
C ASP A 217 -9.38 -12.55 10.12
N GLY A 218 -9.66 -11.97 11.30
CA GLY A 218 -9.15 -12.44 12.59
C GLY A 218 -7.66 -12.17 12.81
N LYS A 219 -7.01 -11.39 11.95
CA LYS A 219 -5.61 -10.96 12.12
C LYS A 219 -5.55 -9.51 12.52
N PRO A 220 -4.75 -9.14 13.56
CA PRO A 220 -4.60 -7.75 13.95
C PRO A 220 -3.94 -6.93 12.85
N ILE A 221 -4.44 -5.70 12.67
CA ILE A 221 -3.89 -4.70 11.76
C ILE A 221 -3.01 -3.76 12.58
N TYR A 222 -1.72 -3.78 12.32
CA TYR A 222 -0.76 -2.86 12.91
C TYR A 222 -0.38 -1.80 11.88
N GLY A 223 -0.90 -0.58 12.06
CA GLY A 223 -0.50 0.57 11.25
C GLY A 223 0.71 1.25 11.86
N PHE A 224 1.60 1.73 11.01
CA PHE A 224 2.74 2.54 11.44
C PHE A 224 2.92 3.74 10.53
N LYS A 225 3.36 4.84 11.14
CA LYS A 225 3.66 6.09 10.44
C LYS A 225 4.78 6.80 11.18
N THR A 226 5.71 7.36 10.45
CA THR A 226 6.71 8.26 11.00
C THR A 226 6.66 9.59 10.28
N LYS A 227 6.94 10.66 11.03
CA LYS A 227 7.21 11.97 10.45
C LYS A 227 8.61 11.97 9.86
N SER A 228 8.89 12.93 9.01
CA SER A 228 10.18 13.09 8.32
C SER A 228 11.36 12.89 9.25
N GLN A 229 12.12 11.83 8.99
CA GLN A 229 13.40 11.58 9.63
C GLN A 229 14.52 12.03 8.69
N GLU A 230 15.44 12.84 9.21
CA GLU A 230 16.62 13.27 8.46
C GLU A 230 17.69 12.18 8.53
N MET A 231 18.25 11.82 7.38
CA MET A 231 19.42 10.97 7.29
C MET A 231 20.33 11.41 6.15
N THR A 232 21.53 10.84 6.10
CA THR A 232 22.48 11.06 5.01
C THR A 232 22.68 9.77 4.25
N LEU A 233 22.36 9.79 2.95
CA LEU A 233 22.63 8.69 2.03
C LEU A 233 23.87 9.01 1.19
N GLU A 234 24.71 8.00 0.94
CA GLU A 234 26.05 8.20 0.33
C GLU A 234 25.99 8.93 -1.01
N ALA A 235 25.04 8.57 -1.87
CA ALA A 235 25.00 9.08 -3.25
C ALA A 235 24.23 10.39 -3.41
N VAL A 236 23.30 10.73 -2.48
CA VAL A 236 22.40 11.89 -2.64
C VAL A 236 22.49 12.91 -1.50
N GLY A 237 23.31 12.61 -0.47
CA GLY A 237 23.49 13.49 0.69
C GLY A 237 22.31 13.45 1.65
N LYS A 238 21.95 14.61 2.20
CA LYS A 238 20.84 14.74 3.15
C LYS A 238 19.49 14.48 2.51
N VAL A 239 18.72 13.60 3.14
CA VAL A 239 17.34 13.26 2.75
C VAL A 239 16.40 13.36 3.94
N LEU A 240 15.14 13.65 3.65
CA LEU A 240 14.03 13.53 4.59
C LEU A 240 13.19 12.34 4.16
N ILE A 241 12.92 11.43 5.10
CA ILE A 241 12.15 10.20 4.81
C ILE A 241 10.90 10.17 5.67
N ASP A 242 9.75 10.09 5.00
CA ASP A 242 8.47 9.74 5.60
C ASP A 242 8.21 8.26 5.35
N ALA A 243 7.66 7.57 6.33
CA ALA A 243 7.25 6.18 6.18
C ALA A 243 5.81 6.00 6.65
N ASN A 244 5.06 5.21 5.91
CA ASN A 244 3.71 4.80 6.25
C ASN A 244 3.51 3.35 5.84
N GLY A 245 2.76 2.58 6.62
CA GLY A 245 2.53 1.19 6.26
C GLY A 245 1.69 0.41 7.26
N THR A 246 1.54 -0.88 6.97
CA THR A 246 0.79 -1.81 7.79
C THR A 246 1.49 -3.17 7.87
N ILE A 247 1.26 -3.86 8.99
CA ILE A 247 1.59 -5.28 9.15
C ILE A 247 0.31 -6.01 9.52
N ILE A 248 -0.05 -7.03 8.73
CA ILE A 248 -1.22 -7.88 8.94
C ILE A 248 -0.77 -9.33 8.89
N GLY A 249 -0.77 -9.99 10.06
CA GLY A 249 -0.21 -11.33 10.16
C GLY A 249 1.27 -11.35 9.74
N GLU A 250 1.57 -12.04 8.64
CA GLU A 250 2.94 -12.19 8.12
C GLU A 250 3.28 -11.23 6.99
N LYS A 251 2.34 -10.37 6.58
CA LYS A 251 2.50 -9.46 5.46
C LYS A 251 2.79 -8.04 5.93
N MET A 252 3.75 -7.37 5.30
CA MET A 252 4.04 -5.95 5.44
C MET A 252 3.78 -5.24 4.12
N GLU A 253 3.06 -4.12 4.21
CA GLU A 253 2.96 -3.10 3.18
C GLU A 253 3.65 -1.84 3.71
N LEU A 254 4.58 -1.27 2.96
CA LEU A 254 5.35 -0.10 3.37
C LEU A 254 5.46 0.87 2.18
N SER A 255 5.17 2.14 2.43
CA SER A 255 5.46 3.23 1.50
C SER A 255 6.43 4.20 2.15
N LEU A 256 7.49 4.54 1.42
CA LEU A 256 8.46 5.57 1.82
C LEU A 256 8.40 6.72 0.82
N ASN A 257 8.48 7.93 1.34
CA ASN A 257 8.70 9.13 0.54
C ASN A 257 10.07 9.71 0.91
N VAL A 258 11.01 9.62 -0.01
CA VAL A 258 12.40 10.07 0.18
C VAL A 258 12.57 11.38 -0.57
N ASN A 259 12.74 12.47 0.17
CA ASN A 259 12.99 13.79 -0.40
C ASN A 259 14.48 14.15 -0.25
N ALA A 260 15.21 14.10 -1.36
CA ALA A 260 16.60 14.52 -1.43
C ALA A 260 16.67 16.03 -1.64
N VAL A 261 16.65 16.78 -0.55
CA VAL A 261 16.57 18.25 -0.53
C VAL A 261 17.65 18.91 -1.38
N THR A 262 18.89 18.42 -1.30
CA THR A 262 20.04 18.98 -2.03
C THR A 262 19.98 18.69 -3.53
N ALA A 263 19.41 17.56 -3.91
CA ALA A 263 19.31 17.12 -5.30
C ALA A 263 17.99 17.57 -5.99
N GLY A 264 17.04 18.11 -5.22
CA GLY A 264 15.70 18.45 -5.73
C GLY A 264 14.95 17.24 -6.26
N LEU A 265 15.18 16.05 -5.70
CA LEU A 265 14.65 14.78 -6.17
C LEU A 265 13.72 14.18 -5.14
N THR A 266 12.55 13.73 -5.59
CA THR A 266 11.62 12.96 -4.75
C THR A 266 11.53 11.53 -5.28
N VAL A 267 11.67 10.58 -4.37
CA VAL A 267 11.61 9.14 -4.66
C VAL A 267 10.53 8.50 -3.81
N GLY A 268 9.48 7.99 -4.44
CA GLY A 268 8.48 7.15 -3.81
C GLY A 268 8.93 5.69 -3.84
N VAL A 269 8.86 5.00 -2.72
CA VAL A 269 9.19 3.57 -2.60
C VAL A 269 8.01 2.85 -2.01
N ASP A 270 7.49 1.86 -2.72
CA ASP A 270 6.43 0.98 -2.22
C ASP A 270 7.00 -0.43 -2.07
N PHE A 271 6.78 -1.04 -0.93
CA PHE A 271 7.20 -2.41 -0.63
C PHE A 271 6.00 -3.24 -0.21
N SER A 272 5.93 -4.46 -0.74
CA SER A 272 4.98 -5.49 -0.31
C SER A 272 5.75 -6.80 -0.13
N GLY A 273 5.76 -7.32 1.10
CA GLY A 273 6.52 -8.52 1.41
C GLY A 273 5.93 -9.34 2.55
N ASN A 274 6.37 -10.59 2.64
CA ASN A 274 5.99 -11.50 3.70
C ASN A 274 7.18 -11.80 4.61
N ILE A 275 6.89 -12.19 5.86
CA ILE A 275 7.90 -12.68 6.78
C ILE A 275 8.63 -13.85 6.12
N VAL A 276 9.94 -13.79 6.15
CA VAL A 276 10.80 -14.94 5.86
C VAL A 276 11.40 -15.42 7.17
N GLU A 277 11.22 -16.69 7.45
CA GLU A 277 12.02 -17.33 8.48
C GLU A 277 13.44 -17.36 7.94
N GLU A 278 14.32 -16.62 8.61
CA GLU A 278 15.73 -16.77 8.31
C GLU A 278 16.07 -18.22 8.62
N SER A 279 16.48 -18.93 7.59
CA SER A 279 16.95 -20.29 7.75
C SER A 279 18.09 -20.26 8.78
N THR A 280 17.80 -20.71 9.99
CA THR A 280 18.79 -20.89 11.06
C THR A 280 19.82 -21.95 10.71
N ASP A 281 19.73 -22.50 9.50
CA ASP A 281 20.52 -23.65 9.03
C ASP A 281 21.69 -23.29 8.13
N THR A 282 22.11 -22.02 8.06
CA THR A 282 23.41 -21.73 7.44
C THR A 282 24.51 -22.27 8.36
N LYS A 283 24.92 -23.47 8.09
CA LYS A 283 26.04 -24.12 8.79
C LYS A 283 27.32 -23.67 8.11
N ALA A 284 28.13 -22.87 8.80
CA ALA A 284 29.50 -22.68 8.40
C ALA A 284 30.37 -23.76 9.05
N THR A 285 31.07 -24.50 8.21
CA THR A 285 32.04 -25.50 8.68
C THR A 285 33.44 -24.92 8.57
N ILE A 286 34.10 -24.74 9.70
CA ILE A 286 35.49 -24.33 9.73
C ILE A 286 36.33 -25.57 10.02
N THR A 287 37.20 -25.89 9.09
CA THR A 287 38.17 -26.98 9.27
C THR A 287 39.53 -26.39 9.64
N VAL A 288 39.98 -26.67 10.85
CA VAL A 288 41.31 -26.30 11.29
C VAL A 288 42.30 -27.38 10.83
N THR A 289 43.20 -27.02 9.92
CA THR A 289 44.13 -28.00 9.28
C THR A 289 45.46 -28.19 10.01
N GLY A 290 45.63 -27.54 11.14
CA GLY A 290 46.81 -27.67 11.98
C GLY A 290 46.49 -27.44 13.43
N ASP A 291 47.44 -27.75 14.33
CA ASP A 291 47.30 -27.37 15.72
C ASP A 291 47.65 -25.90 15.89
N ALA A 292 46.79 -25.12 16.53
CA ALA A 292 47.08 -23.73 16.88
C ALA A 292 47.29 -23.62 18.39
N VAL A 293 48.35 -22.95 18.79
CA VAL A 293 48.66 -22.69 20.19
C VAL A 293 48.50 -21.19 20.43
N ALA A 294 47.56 -20.81 21.28
CA ALA A 294 47.41 -19.43 21.75
C ALA A 294 47.37 -19.46 23.27
N GLU A 295 48.22 -18.66 23.93
CA GLU A 295 48.25 -18.52 25.39
C GLU A 295 48.35 -19.85 26.16
N GLY A 296 49.08 -20.85 25.61
CA GLY A 296 49.25 -22.14 26.25
C GLY A 296 48.10 -23.14 26.03
N VAL A 297 47.10 -22.79 25.27
CA VAL A 297 46.01 -23.71 24.89
C VAL A 297 46.27 -24.21 23.47
N THR A 298 46.36 -25.53 23.32
CA THR A 298 46.50 -26.19 22.00
C THR A 298 45.13 -26.52 21.48
N VAL A 299 44.74 -25.94 20.32
CA VAL A 299 43.53 -26.33 19.58
C VAL A 299 43.96 -27.38 18.56
N SER A 300 43.57 -28.62 18.80
CA SER A 300 43.91 -29.76 17.93
C SER A 300 43.19 -29.68 16.60
N ARG A 301 43.79 -30.30 15.57
CA ARG A 301 43.19 -30.47 14.24
C ARG A 301 41.79 -31.07 14.37
N ASN A 302 40.77 -30.29 14.03
CA ASN A 302 39.38 -30.74 14.09
C ASN A 302 38.48 -29.95 13.13
N THR A 303 37.30 -30.49 12.88
CA THR A 303 36.27 -29.82 12.10
C THR A 303 35.19 -29.29 13.05
N TYR A 304 35.01 -27.99 13.05
CA TYR A 304 34.02 -27.33 13.89
C TYR A 304 32.84 -26.88 13.02
N THR A 305 31.64 -27.23 13.42
CA THR A 305 30.42 -26.81 12.74
C THR A 305 29.72 -25.74 13.59
N PHE A 306 29.54 -24.57 13.02
CA PHE A 306 28.92 -23.45 13.68
C PHE A 306 27.59 -23.14 12.99
N LYS A 307 26.58 -22.77 13.76
CA LYS A 307 25.41 -22.09 13.21
C LYS A 307 25.77 -20.64 13.01
N VAL A 308 25.78 -20.21 11.76
CA VAL A 308 25.94 -18.79 11.43
C VAL A 308 24.54 -18.20 11.36
N TRP A 309 24.23 -17.32 12.27
CA TRP A 309 23.05 -16.49 12.22
C TRP A 309 23.35 -15.37 11.21
N GLU A 310 22.49 -15.16 10.22
CA GLU A 310 22.53 -13.89 9.50
C GLU A 310 22.40 -12.79 10.55
N SER A 311 23.43 -11.95 10.65
CA SER A 311 23.46 -10.88 11.63
C SER A 311 22.27 -9.97 11.44
N THR A 312 21.68 -9.55 12.54
CA THR A 312 20.82 -8.37 12.50
C THR A 312 21.61 -7.21 11.88
N PRO A 313 20.95 -6.28 11.16
CA PRO A 313 21.63 -5.24 10.39
C PRO A 313 22.69 -4.41 11.13
N ASP A 314 22.66 -4.39 12.45
CA ASP A 314 23.59 -3.64 13.30
C ASP A 314 24.72 -4.48 13.89
N ASP A 315 24.72 -5.80 13.66
CA ASP A 315 25.74 -6.68 14.23
C ASP A 315 26.86 -6.86 13.22
N GLN A 316 28.01 -6.33 13.54
CA GLN A 316 29.22 -6.85 12.97
C GLN A 316 29.35 -8.32 13.44
N LEU A 317 29.61 -9.23 12.51
CA LEU A 317 29.92 -10.62 12.82
C LEU A 317 31.15 -10.65 13.72
N VAL A 318 30.93 -10.51 15.01
CA VAL A 318 31.99 -10.75 16.01
C VAL A 318 32.00 -12.24 16.26
N PHE A 319 32.92 -12.92 15.62
CA PHE A 319 33.18 -14.32 15.86
C PHE A 319 33.89 -14.46 17.23
N ILE A 320 33.10 -14.77 18.25
CA ILE A 320 33.64 -15.20 19.54
C ILE A 320 33.56 -16.72 19.57
N PRO A 321 34.62 -17.46 19.29
CA PRO A 321 34.60 -18.91 19.45
C PRO A 321 34.47 -19.22 20.95
N LYS A 322 33.28 -19.66 21.35
CA LYS A 322 33.12 -20.28 22.66
C LYS A 322 33.68 -21.71 22.55
N ILE A 323 34.91 -21.88 22.88
CA ILE A 323 35.52 -23.21 22.98
C ILE A 323 35.10 -23.76 24.35
N GLU A 324 34.12 -24.67 24.37
CA GLU A 324 33.90 -25.53 25.52
C GLU A 324 34.93 -26.67 25.43
N ILE A 325 35.92 -26.61 26.29
CA ILE A 325 36.88 -27.70 26.48
C ILE A 325 36.17 -28.72 27.37
N PRO A 326 36.08 -30.01 26.97
CA PRO A 326 35.50 -31.05 27.78
C PRO A 326 36.26 -31.31 29.06
#